data_ac8d87369906b6bd51b574c3c9742c3d
#
_entry.id   ac8d87369906b6bd51b574c3c9742c3d
#
_cell.length_a   1.000
_cell.length_b   1.000
_cell.length_c   1.000
_cell.angle_alpha   90.00
_cell.angle_beta   90.00
_cell.angle_gamma   90.00
#
_symmetry.space_group_name_H-M   'P 1'
#
loop_
_entity.id
_entity.type
_entity.pdbx_description
1 polymer ?
#
loop_
_entity_poly.entity_id
_entity_poly.type
_entity_poly.pdbx_seq_one_letter_code
_entity_poly.pdbx_strand_id
1 'polypeptide(L)'
;QPALSYIRAALQSGLDVITANKGPVAYAQSELQALARRQNVQFRFEATVMDGLPLINLAQFTLQAVGIHSFRALLNTTSSLVLNMIEQGFTRDEAIAKAQELGIAEADPWYDLDAWDAVMKTTILANTLLESQLSPHQVARQGIRDLAPAEIRAAAQAGTPIRLVSQANLKQGISVAEVRPRKLSKDDILLLGKGTTSVISLETEAMGTITLVEHKPTVTQTAYGVLSDLVTILKQKAS
;
A
#
# COMPACT_ATOMS: atom_id res chain seq x y z
N GLN A 1 11.62 -17.37 -2.47
CA GLN A 1 11.99 -16.15 -3.22
C GLN A 1 13.42 -15.73 -2.83
N PRO A 2 14.32 -15.47 -3.77
CA PRO A 2 15.74 -15.17 -3.46
C PRO A 2 15.89 -13.93 -2.56
N ALA A 3 15.06 -12.89 -2.73
CA ALA A 3 15.11 -11.68 -1.91
C ALA A 3 14.86 -11.96 -0.43
N LEU A 4 13.93 -12.86 -0.07
CA LEU A 4 13.67 -13.22 1.32
C LEU A 4 14.87 -13.92 1.95
N SER A 5 15.54 -14.83 1.23
CA SER A 5 16.73 -15.52 1.74
C SER A 5 17.92 -14.57 1.92
N TYR A 6 18.10 -13.59 1.04
CA TYR A 6 19.14 -12.57 1.20
C TYR A 6 18.91 -11.68 2.42
N ILE A 7 17.67 -11.24 2.65
CA ILE A 7 17.32 -10.45 3.84
C ILE A 7 17.57 -11.25 5.12
N ARG A 8 17.13 -12.53 5.16
CA ARG A 8 17.41 -13.41 6.32
C ARG A 8 18.90 -13.56 6.58
N ALA A 9 19.70 -13.85 5.55
CA ALA A 9 21.14 -14.00 5.68
C ALA A 9 21.80 -12.72 6.19
N ALA A 10 21.44 -11.56 5.69
CA ALA A 10 21.96 -10.28 6.13
C ALA A 10 21.64 -10.03 7.62
N LEU A 11 20.37 -10.18 8.02
CA LEU A 11 19.97 -10.02 9.42
C LEU A 11 20.67 -11.02 10.34
N GLN A 12 20.81 -12.30 9.94
CA GLN A 12 21.54 -13.32 10.69
C GLN A 12 23.02 -12.99 10.86
N SER A 13 23.59 -12.28 9.89
CA SER A 13 24.99 -11.82 9.94
C SER A 13 25.18 -10.52 10.74
N GLY A 14 24.14 -10.03 11.42
CA GLY A 14 24.23 -8.80 12.22
C GLY A 14 24.23 -7.51 11.39
N LEU A 15 23.69 -7.55 10.17
CA LEU A 15 23.59 -6.36 9.29
C LEU A 15 22.20 -5.74 9.40
N ASP A 16 22.13 -4.40 9.43
CA ASP A 16 20.90 -3.68 9.22
C ASP A 16 20.42 -3.86 7.77
N VAL A 17 19.11 -3.98 7.59
CA VAL A 17 18.52 -4.17 6.28
C VAL A 17 17.48 -3.10 5.98
N ILE A 18 17.59 -2.50 4.81
CA ILE A 18 16.58 -1.60 4.22
C ILE A 18 16.09 -2.22 2.92
N THR A 19 14.78 -2.22 2.68
CA THR A 19 14.23 -2.79 1.45
C THR A 19 13.02 -2.01 0.94
N ALA A 20 12.93 -1.85 -0.39
CA ALA A 20 11.72 -1.42 -1.09
C ALA A 20 10.95 -2.63 -1.67
N ASN A 21 11.43 -3.87 -1.47
CA ASN A 21 10.80 -5.05 -2.03
C ASN A 21 9.63 -5.53 -1.15
N LYS A 22 8.41 -5.37 -1.64
CA LYS A 22 7.17 -5.75 -0.97
C LYS A 22 7.09 -7.25 -0.63
N GLY A 23 7.57 -8.10 -1.54
CA GLY A 23 7.40 -9.55 -1.42
C GLY A 23 7.89 -10.13 -0.09
N PRO A 24 9.17 -9.99 0.28
CA PRO A 24 9.68 -10.46 1.56
C PRO A 24 8.93 -9.88 2.76
N VAL A 25 8.58 -8.60 2.71
CA VAL A 25 7.88 -7.94 3.82
C VAL A 25 6.47 -8.50 3.96
N ALA A 26 5.68 -8.57 2.88
CA ALA A 26 4.29 -9.03 2.94
C ALA A 26 4.16 -10.49 3.42
N TYR A 27 5.14 -11.36 3.10
CA TYR A 27 5.10 -12.78 3.47
C TYR A 27 5.79 -13.12 4.79
N ALA A 28 6.73 -12.30 5.27
CA ALA A 28 7.58 -12.66 6.42
C ALA A 28 7.87 -11.49 7.37
N GLN A 29 7.04 -10.44 7.39
CA GLN A 29 7.29 -9.23 8.19
C GLN A 29 7.59 -9.55 9.65
N SER A 30 6.71 -10.26 10.33
CA SER A 30 6.86 -10.58 11.77
C SER A 30 8.10 -11.42 12.04
N GLU A 31 8.40 -12.40 11.16
CA GLU A 31 9.61 -13.22 11.25
C GLU A 31 10.88 -12.37 11.12
N LEU A 32 10.94 -11.52 10.09
CA LEU A 32 12.10 -10.66 9.81
C LEU A 32 12.31 -9.62 10.91
N GLN A 33 11.24 -9.01 11.41
CA GLN A 33 11.32 -8.10 12.56
C GLN A 33 11.77 -8.79 13.83
N ALA A 34 11.29 -10.02 14.10
CA ALA A 34 11.72 -10.81 15.24
C ALA A 34 13.20 -11.21 15.12
N LEU A 35 13.65 -11.55 13.91
CA LEU A 35 15.06 -11.86 13.64
C LEU A 35 15.95 -10.62 13.85
N ALA A 36 15.57 -9.47 13.32
CA ALA A 36 16.28 -8.21 13.50
C ALA A 36 16.43 -7.85 15.00
N ARG A 37 15.33 -7.96 15.77
CA ARG A 37 15.38 -7.75 17.24
C ARG A 37 16.36 -8.71 17.94
N ARG A 38 16.36 -9.99 17.60
CA ARG A 38 17.27 -10.98 18.20
C ARG A 38 18.74 -10.69 17.90
N GLN A 39 19.03 -10.15 16.72
CA GLN A 39 20.38 -9.79 16.30
C GLN A 39 20.79 -8.35 16.67
N ASN A 40 19.90 -7.60 17.34
CA ASN A 40 20.13 -6.19 17.70
C ASN A 40 20.46 -5.32 16.49
N VAL A 41 19.79 -5.59 15.37
CA VAL A 41 19.89 -4.83 14.10
C VAL A 41 18.52 -4.33 13.67
N GLN A 42 18.49 -3.45 12.66
CA GLN A 42 17.28 -2.83 12.15
C GLN A 42 16.81 -3.49 10.85
N PHE A 43 15.50 -3.66 10.73
CA PHE A 43 14.83 -4.02 9.50
C PHE A 43 13.83 -2.94 9.12
N ARG A 44 14.11 -2.21 8.05
CA ARG A 44 13.36 -1.04 7.59
C ARG A 44 12.80 -1.25 6.18
N PHE A 45 11.58 -0.72 5.93
CA PHE A 45 10.87 -0.98 4.68
C PHE A 45 9.87 0.13 4.30
N GLU A 46 10.16 1.41 4.64
CA GLU A 46 9.29 2.56 4.34
C GLU A 46 8.85 2.59 2.87
N ALA A 47 9.80 2.41 1.95
CA ALA A 47 9.56 2.49 0.52
C ALA A 47 8.73 1.34 -0.10
N THR A 48 8.11 0.47 0.72
CA THR A 48 7.37 -0.69 0.20
C THR A 48 5.90 -0.42 -0.12
N VAL A 49 5.29 0.63 0.40
CA VAL A 49 3.84 0.83 0.30
C VAL A 49 3.44 2.10 -0.46
N MET A 50 3.79 3.26 0.02
CA MET A 50 3.46 4.56 -0.58
C MET A 50 4.74 5.32 -0.89
N ASP A 51 5.55 4.74 -1.77
CA ASP A 51 6.80 5.30 -2.28
C ASP A 51 7.68 5.91 -1.18
N GLY A 52 7.67 7.23 -1.00
CA GLY A 52 8.44 7.92 0.02
C GLY A 52 7.60 8.62 1.09
N LEU A 53 6.29 8.43 1.07
CA LEU A 53 5.43 8.96 2.13
C LEU A 53 5.83 8.29 3.47
N PRO A 54 6.14 9.05 4.54
CA PRO A 54 6.66 8.49 5.78
C PRO A 54 5.56 7.83 6.63
N LEU A 55 4.80 6.90 6.06
CA LEU A 55 3.64 6.26 6.69
C LEU A 55 4.04 5.27 7.77
N ILE A 56 5.01 4.40 7.48
CA ILE A 56 5.49 3.38 8.43
C ILE A 56 6.24 4.05 9.57
N ASN A 57 7.11 5.02 9.26
CA ASN A 57 7.82 5.80 10.28
C ASN A 57 6.86 6.64 11.13
N LEU A 58 5.82 7.24 10.54
CA LEU A 58 4.78 7.96 11.26
C LEU A 58 4.07 7.04 12.26
N ALA A 59 3.66 5.87 11.83
CA ALA A 59 3.02 4.88 12.71
C ALA A 59 3.95 4.41 13.83
N GLN A 60 5.20 4.09 13.50
CA GLN A 60 6.16 3.52 14.44
C GLN A 60 6.71 4.52 15.46
N PHE A 61 6.82 5.81 15.13
CA PHE A 61 7.48 6.81 15.99
C PHE A 61 6.56 7.90 16.50
N THR A 62 5.48 8.21 15.80
CA THR A 62 4.65 9.37 16.15
C THR A 62 3.24 8.96 16.59
N LEU A 63 2.68 7.91 15.99
CA LEU A 63 1.30 7.49 16.25
C LEU A 63 1.19 6.26 17.19
N GLN A 64 2.23 5.95 17.97
CA GLN A 64 2.25 4.75 18.83
C GLN A 64 1.13 4.69 19.88
N ALA A 65 0.66 5.86 20.36
CA ALA A 65 -0.31 5.94 21.44
C ALA A 65 -1.73 6.33 20.97
N VAL A 66 -1.96 6.42 19.65
CA VAL A 66 -3.26 6.92 19.15
C VAL A 66 -4.32 5.85 18.91
N GLY A 67 -3.97 4.56 18.98
CA GLY A 67 -4.89 3.44 18.78
C GLY A 67 -5.46 3.40 17.36
N ILE A 68 -4.64 3.06 16.36
CA ILE A 68 -5.14 2.86 14.97
C ILE A 68 -5.94 1.56 14.94
N HIS A 69 -7.23 1.62 14.57
CA HIS A 69 -8.09 0.43 14.53
C HIS A 69 -8.59 0.07 13.13
N SER A 70 -8.47 0.97 12.15
CA SER A 70 -8.77 0.66 10.76
C SER A 70 -8.08 1.62 9.80
N PHE A 71 -7.98 1.22 8.55
CA PHE A 71 -7.62 2.12 7.45
C PHE A 71 -8.38 1.78 6.16
N ARG A 72 -8.50 2.79 5.30
CA ARG A 72 -8.96 2.68 3.91
C ARG A 72 -7.99 3.42 3.01
N ALA A 73 -7.67 2.87 1.84
CA ALA A 73 -6.65 3.46 0.96
C ALA A 73 -6.88 3.17 -0.52
N LEU A 74 -6.30 4.01 -1.39
CA LEU A 74 -6.06 3.77 -2.80
C LEU A 74 -4.55 3.64 -3.01
N LEU A 75 -4.07 2.40 -3.16
CA LEU A 75 -2.64 2.06 -3.11
C LEU A 75 -2.07 1.60 -4.45
N ASN A 76 -2.91 1.40 -5.47
CA ASN A 76 -2.45 0.91 -6.76
C ASN A 76 -2.73 1.94 -7.85
N THR A 77 -1.66 2.55 -8.35
CA THR A 77 -1.69 3.63 -9.34
C THR A 77 -2.22 3.15 -10.69
N THR A 78 -1.82 1.96 -11.15
CA THR A 78 -2.24 1.38 -12.43
C THR A 78 -3.77 1.21 -12.47
N SER A 79 -4.35 0.56 -11.47
CA SER A 79 -5.80 0.36 -11.37
C SER A 79 -6.55 1.69 -11.27
N SER A 80 -6.05 2.65 -10.51
CA SER A 80 -6.66 3.98 -10.38
C SER A 80 -6.67 4.72 -11.72
N LEU A 81 -5.57 4.70 -12.44
CA LEU A 81 -5.46 5.35 -13.75
C LEU A 81 -6.38 4.70 -14.78
N VAL A 82 -6.39 3.36 -14.86
CA VAL A 82 -7.24 2.60 -15.79
C VAL A 82 -8.73 2.90 -15.51
N LEU A 83 -9.15 2.87 -14.25
CA LEU A 83 -10.54 3.22 -13.89
C LEU A 83 -10.89 4.65 -14.31
N ASN A 84 -10.02 5.63 -14.03
CA ASN A 84 -10.26 7.02 -14.41
C ASN A 84 -10.36 7.21 -15.94
N MET A 85 -9.55 6.52 -16.74
CA MET A 85 -9.62 6.60 -18.19
C MET A 85 -10.91 5.99 -18.74
N ILE A 86 -11.36 4.85 -18.18
CA ILE A 86 -12.64 4.23 -18.56
C ILE A 86 -13.82 5.18 -18.24
N GLU A 87 -13.77 5.89 -17.13
CA GLU A 87 -14.76 6.93 -16.79
C GLU A 87 -14.81 8.05 -17.85
N GLN A 88 -13.65 8.38 -18.45
CA GLN A 88 -13.53 9.39 -19.51
C GLN A 88 -13.94 8.88 -20.90
N GLY A 89 -14.34 7.62 -21.02
CA GLY A 89 -14.86 7.04 -22.27
C GLY A 89 -13.91 6.08 -23.00
N PHE A 90 -12.67 5.91 -22.52
CA PHE A 90 -11.73 4.92 -23.08
C PHE A 90 -12.28 3.49 -22.90
N THR A 91 -11.98 2.62 -23.83
CA THR A 91 -12.09 1.18 -23.62
C THR A 91 -11.03 0.72 -22.60
N ARG A 92 -11.19 -0.50 -22.07
CA ARG A 92 -10.18 -1.05 -21.15
C ARG A 92 -8.81 -1.18 -21.82
N ASP A 93 -8.77 -1.68 -23.05
CA ASP A 93 -7.51 -1.92 -23.76
C ASP A 93 -6.79 -0.60 -24.08
N GLU A 94 -7.54 0.44 -24.48
CA GLU A 94 -6.99 1.78 -24.66
C GLU A 94 -6.46 2.36 -23.34
N ALA A 95 -7.16 2.18 -22.24
CA ALA A 95 -6.74 2.66 -20.92
C ALA A 95 -5.46 1.95 -20.45
N ILE A 96 -5.36 0.64 -20.66
CA ILE A 96 -4.15 -0.14 -20.36
C ILE A 96 -2.99 0.31 -21.25
N ALA A 97 -3.20 0.39 -22.56
CA ALA A 97 -2.16 0.84 -23.50
C ALA A 97 -1.64 2.24 -23.13
N LYS A 98 -2.54 3.15 -22.75
CA LYS A 98 -2.14 4.49 -22.32
C LYS A 98 -1.37 4.49 -21.01
N ALA A 99 -1.74 3.64 -20.05
CA ALA A 99 -0.99 3.48 -18.80
C ALA A 99 0.43 2.92 -19.05
N GLN A 100 0.58 2.03 -20.02
CA GLN A 100 1.89 1.49 -20.47
C GLN A 100 2.72 2.56 -21.18
N GLU A 101 2.12 3.35 -22.08
CA GLU A 101 2.80 4.48 -22.73
C GLU A 101 3.35 5.50 -21.74
N LEU A 102 2.61 5.74 -20.64
CA LEU A 102 3.02 6.62 -19.55
C LEU A 102 4.06 5.98 -18.59
N GLY A 103 4.45 4.74 -18.82
CA GLY A 103 5.38 4.01 -17.95
C GLY A 103 4.83 3.66 -16.56
N ILE A 104 3.49 3.70 -16.38
CA ILE A 104 2.82 3.42 -15.12
C ILE A 104 2.44 1.94 -15.02
N ALA A 105 1.99 1.33 -16.13
CA ALA A 105 1.70 -0.09 -16.20
C ALA A 105 2.87 -0.84 -16.85
N GLU A 106 3.19 -2.01 -16.33
CA GLU A 106 4.14 -2.94 -16.94
C GLU A 106 3.56 -3.61 -18.19
N ALA A 107 4.40 -4.34 -18.94
CA ALA A 107 3.97 -5.09 -20.13
C ALA A 107 2.86 -6.11 -19.81
N ASP A 108 2.93 -6.72 -18.62
CA ASP A 108 1.84 -7.53 -18.05
C ASP A 108 1.20 -6.78 -16.87
N PRO A 109 0.06 -6.08 -17.10
CA PRO A 109 -0.58 -5.26 -16.07
C PRO A 109 -1.46 -6.06 -15.10
N TRP A 110 -1.62 -7.37 -15.33
CA TRP A 110 -2.61 -8.16 -14.60
C TRP A 110 -2.30 -8.32 -13.12
N TYR A 111 -1.04 -8.25 -12.72
CA TYR A 111 -0.67 -8.23 -11.31
C TYR A 111 -1.32 -7.07 -10.55
N ASP A 112 -1.39 -5.89 -11.20
CA ASP A 112 -2.05 -4.70 -10.66
C ASP A 112 -3.58 -4.77 -10.80
N LEU A 113 -4.08 -5.12 -11.99
CA LEU A 113 -5.51 -5.12 -12.29
C LEU A 113 -6.28 -6.24 -11.57
N ASP A 114 -5.59 -7.34 -11.25
CA ASP A 114 -6.10 -8.41 -10.38
C ASP A 114 -5.88 -8.11 -8.89
N ALA A 115 -5.39 -6.91 -8.56
CA ALA A 115 -5.20 -6.37 -7.22
C ALA A 115 -4.10 -7.05 -6.37
N TRP A 116 -3.17 -7.82 -6.95
CA TRP A 116 -2.11 -8.46 -6.18
C TRP A 116 -1.13 -7.45 -5.57
N ASP A 117 -0.73 -6.40 -6.30
CA ASP A 117 0.09 -5.31 -5.74
C ASP A 117 -0.60 -4.66 -4.54
N ALA A 118 -1.88 -4.33 -4.69
CA ALA A 118 -2.68 -3.74 -3.61
C ALA A 118 -2.83 -4.70 -2.41
N VAL A 119 -2.98 -6.01 -2.63
CA VAL A 119 -3.01 -7.03 -1.56
C VAL A 119 -1.70 -7.06 -0.78
N MET A 120 -0.55 -7.05 -1.47
CA MET A 120 0.75 -7.04 -0.81
C MET A 120 0.92 -5.80 0.08
N LYS A 121 0.58 -4.63 -0.44
CA LYS A 121 0.59 -3.36 0.32
C LYS A 121 -0.38 -3.38 1.49
N THR A 122 -1.61 -3.87 1.29
CA THR A 122 -2.62 -3.99 2.34
C THR A 122 -2.16 -4.92 3.47
N THR A 123 -1.50 -6.04 3.12
CA THR A 123 -0.93 -6.98 4.10
C THR A 123 0.14 -6.30 4.95
N ILE A 124 1.09 -5.59 4.32
CA ILE A 124 2.15 -4.87 5.03
C ILE A 124 1.55 -3.83 5.98
N LEU A 125 0.57 -3.06 5.51
CA LEU A 125 -0.08 -2.03 6.32
C LEU A 125 -0.88 -2.63 7.47
N ALA A 126 -1.67 -3.68 7.25
CA ALA A 126 -2.42 -4.33 8.32
C ALA A 126 -1.47 -4.87 9.40
N ASN A 127 -0.37 -5.49 9.00
CA ASN A 127 0.63 -6.01 9.94
C ASN A 127 1.40 -4.90 10.67
N THR A 128 1.55 -3.72 10.05
CA THR A 128 2.26 -2.59 10.67
C THR A 128 1.36 -1.71 11.53
N LEU A 129 0.15 -1.38 11.04
CA LEU A 129 -0.75 -0.41 11.67
C LEU A 129 -1.70 -1.04 12.69
N LEU A 130 -2.10 -2.30 12.47
CA LEU A 130 -3.06 -3.03 13.31
C LEU A 130 -2.40 -4.19 14.06
N GLU A 131 -1.06 -4.28 14.03
CA GLU A 131 -0.27 -5.35 14.65
C GLU A 131 -0.76 -6.76 14.28
N SER A 132 -1.25 -6.92 13.05
CA SER A 132 -1.78 -8.16 12.52
C SER A 132 -0.66 -9.15 12.20
N GLN A 133 -1.03 -10.40 11.91
CA GLN A 133 -0.13 -11.44 11.41
C GLN A 133 -0.73 -12.07 10.14
N LEU A 134 -1.23 -11.22 9.24
CA LEU A 134 -1.84 -11.67 7.99
C LEU A 134 -0.75 -12.03 6.98
N SER A 135 -1.06 -13.06 6.17
CA SER A 135 -0.37 -13.31 4.90
C SER A 135 -1.20 -12.76 3.74
N PRO A 136 -0.61 -12.51 2.56
CA PRO A 136 -1.35 -12.03 1.39
C PRO A 136 -2.54 -12.90 0.99
N HIS A 137 -2.46 -14.21 1.22
CA HIS A 137 -3.54 -15.15 0.89
C HIS A 137 -4.76 -15.07 1.82
N GLN A 138 -4.63 -14.40 2.97
CA GLN A 138 -5.72 -14.16 3.91
C GLN A 138 -6.45 -12.84 3.66
N VAL A 139 -5.95 -11.99 2.76
CA VAL A 139 -6.61 -10.77 2.33
C VAL A 139 -7.65 -11.12 1.27
N ALA A 140 -8.92 -10.82 1.52
CA ALA A 140 -9.97 -11.03 0.54
C ALA A 140 -9.75 -10.14 -0.69
N ARG A 141 -9.70 -10.74 -1.89
CA ARG A 141 -9.27 -10.03 -3.11
C ARG A 141 -10.32 -10.10 -4.22
N GLN A 142 -10.56 -8.95 -4.83
CA GLN A 142 -11.27 -8.81 -6.10
C GLN A 142 -10.59 -7.70 -6.90
N GLY A 143 -10.09 -8.03 -8.10
CA GLY A 143 -9.52 -7.06 -9.03
C GLY A 143 -10.57 -6.30 -9.82
N ILE A 144 -10.11 -5.51 -10.78
CA ILE A 144 -10.97 -4.72 -11.67
C ILE A 144 -11.14 -5.36 -13.05
N ARG A 145 -10.53 -6.53 -13.29
CA ARG A 145 -10.56 -7.23 -14.58
C ARG A 145 -11.97 -7.48 -15.10
N ASP A 146 -12.87 -7.92 -14.23
CA ASP A 146 -14.21 -8.35 -14.60
C ASP A 146 -15.28 -7.23 -14.56
N LEU A 147 -14.89 -6.02 -14.18
CA LEU A 147 -15.79 -4.88 -14.16
C LEU A 147 -16.15 -4.45 -15.59
N ALA A 148 -17.41 -4.42 -15.94
CA ALA A 148 -17.83 -3.93 -17.24
C ALA A 148 -17.52 -2.42 -17.38
N PRO A 149 -16.91 -1.95 -18.51
CA PRO A 149 -16.68 -0.53 -18.72
C PRO A 149 -17.95 0.33 -18.65
N ALA A 150 -19.09 -0.22 -19.05
CA ALA A 150 -20.38 0.44 -18.92
C ALA A 150 -20.79 0.68 -17.45
N GLU A 151 -20.50 -0.28 -16.58
CA GLU A 151 -20.76 -0.16 -15.13
C GLU A 151 -19.90 0.94 -14.51
N ILE A 152 -18.62 0.99 -14.86
CA ILE A 152 -17.67 2.02 -14.37
C ILE A 152 -18.15 3.40 -14.76
N ARG A 153 -18.54 3.60 -16.04
CA ARG A 153 -19.05 4.88 -16.53
C ARG A 153 -20.38 5.27 -15.89
N ALA A 154 -21.32 4.33 -15.77
CA ALA A 154 -22.62 4.59 -15.15
C ALA A 154 -22.46 5.00 -13.67
N ALA A 155 -21.57 4.37 -12.92
CA ALA A 155 -21.27 4.71 -11.54
C ALA A 155 -20.67 6.13 -11.43
N ALA A 156 -19.74 6.49 -12.32
CA ALA A 156 -19.15 7.83 -12.36
C ALA A 156 -20.19 8.91 -12.69
N GLN A 157 -21.06 8.65 -13.67
CA GLN A 157 -22.16 9.56 -14.05
C GLN A 157 -23.18 9.74 -12.92
N ALA A 158 -23.40 8.71 -12.12
CA ALA A 158 -24.25 8.77 -10.93
C ALA A 158 -23.58 9.47 -9.72
N GLY A 159 -22.34 9.98 -9.86
CA GLY A 159 -21.60 10.63 -8.77
C GLY A 159 -21.04 9.65 -7.72
N THR A 160 -20.99 8.37 -8.05
CA THR A 160 -20.45 7.32 -7.16
C THR A 160 -19.38 6.51 -7.89
N PRO A 161 -18.23 7.12 -8.26
CA PRO A 161 -17.19 6.46 -9.04
C PRO A 161 -16.66 5.20 -8.34
N ILE A 162 -16.27 4.21 -9.14
CA ILE A 162 -15.69 2.97 -8.63
C ILE A 162 -14.19 3.16 -8.43
N ARG A 163 -13.68 2.73 -7.27
CA ARG A 163 -12.24 2.70 -6.96
C ARG A 163 -11.85 1.33 -6.41
N LEU A 164 -10.61 0.91 -6.67
CA LEU A 164 -10.04 -0.28 -6.03
C LEU A 164 -9.58 0.10 -4.62
N VAL A 165 -10.41 -0.23 -3.62
CA VAL A 165 -10.17 0.14 -2.23
C VAL A 165 -9.46 -0.98 -1.50
N SER A 166 -8.32 -0.64 -0.90
CA SER A 166 -7.61 -1.42 0.10
C SER A 166 -8.14 -1.03 1.48
N GLN A 167 -8.52 -1.98 2.30
CA GLN A 167 -8.93 -1.69 3.68
C GLN A 167 -8.61 -2.83 4.63
N ALA A 168 -8.37 -2.48 5.88
CA ALA A 168 -8.31 -3.42 6.99
C ALA A 168 -8.92 -2.80 8.25
N ASN A 169 -9.47 -3.64 9.09
CA ASN A 169 -10.02 -3.23 10.37
C ASN A 169 -9.81 -4.31 11.43
N LEU A 170 -9.71 -3.87 12.68
CA LEU A 170 -9.63 -4.74 13.85
C LEU A 170 -11.04 -4.93 14.40
N LYS A 171 -11.58 -6.15 14.27
CA LYS A 171 -12.89 -6.52 14.82
C LYS A 171 -12.70 -7.55 15.92
N GLN A 172 -13.05 -7.20 17.15
CA GLN A 172 -12.93 -8.10 18.31
C GLN A 172 -11.55 -8.75 18.44
N GLY A 173 -10.48 -7.98 18.18
CA GLY A 173 -9.10 -8.49 18.22
C GLY A 173 -8.65 -9.27 16.98
N ILE A 174 -9.52 -9.43 15.98
CA ILE A 174 -9.21 -10.12 14.73
C ILE A 174 -9.10 -9.09 13.59
N SER A 175 -7.99 -9.09 12.90
CA SER A 175 -7.81 -8.24 11.71
C SER A 175 -8.47 -8.87 10.50
N VAL A 176 -9.34 -8.08 9.85
CA VAL A 176 -9.97 -8.43 8.57
C VAL A 176 -9.49 -7.44 7.52
N ALA A 177 -8.92 -7.96 6.44
CA ALA A 177 -8.40 -7.15 5.36
C ALA A 177 -8.99 -7.57 4.00
N GLU A 178 -9.25 -6.59 3.14
CA GLU A 178 -9.72 -6.84 1.80
C GLU A 178 -9.22 -5.77 0.81
N VAL A 179 -9.15 -6.16 -0.45
CA VAL A 179 -8.94 -5.28 -1.60
C VAL A 179 -10.01 -5.58 -2.63
N ARG A 180 -10.88 -4.62 -2.90
CA ARG A 180 -11.94 -4.79 -3.90
C ARG A 180 -12.45 -3.48 -4.47
N PRO A 181 -13.09 -3.52 -5.66
CA PRO A 181 -13.81 -2.37 -6.19
C PRO A 181 -14.95 -1.94 -5.28
N ARG A 182 -15.04 -0.63 -5.03
CA ARG A 182 -16.11 -0.01 -4.23
C ARG A 182 -16.62 1.24 -4.94
N LYS A 183 -17.93 1.43 -4.93
CA LYS A 183 -18.56 2.71 -5.27
C LYS A 183 -18.32 3.66 -4.11
N LEU A 184 -17.72 4.82 -4.36
CA LEU A 184 -17.43 5.83 -3.34
C LEU A 184 -18.48 6.96 -3.45
N SER A 185 -18.99 7.43 -2.31
CA SER A 185 -19.85 8.62 -2.29
C SER A 185 -19.06 9.85 -2.75
N LYS A 186 -19.76 10.88 -3.24
CA LYS A 186 -19.13 12.12 -3.73
C LYS A 186 -18.25 12.82 -2.68
N ASP A 187 -18.53 12.60 -1.40
CA ASP A 187 -17.82 13.23 -0.28
C ASP A 187 -16.79 12.29 0.34
N ASP A 188 -16.52 11.12 -0.25
CA ASP A 188 -15.54 10.17 0.26
C ASP A 188 -14.12 10.73 0.11
N ILE A 189 -13.38 10.80 1.22
CA ILE A 189 -12.03 11.35 1.27
C ILE A 189 -11.06 10.66 0.31
N LEU A 190 -11.30 9.38 0.00
CA LEU A 190 -10.46 8.65 -0.95
C LEU A 190 -10.55 9.20 -2.38
N LEU A 191 -11.56 10.01 -2.72
CA LEU A 191 -11.65 10.68 -4.02
C LEU A 191 -10.60 11.78 -4.22
N LEU A 192 -9.79 12.11 -3.22
CA LEU A 192 -8.54 12.87 -3.39
C LEU A 192 -7.53 12.09 -4.24
N GLY A 193 -7.60 10.77 -4.27
CA GLY A 193 -6.77 9.87 -5.09
C GLY A 193 -7.19 9.86 -6.55
N LYS A 194 -6.80 10.90 -7.32
CA LYS A 194 -7.05 11.00 -8.77
C LYS A 194 -5.77 10.70 -9.56
N GLY A 195 -5.92 9.96 -10.66
CA GLY A 195 -4.79 9.60 -11.51
C GLY A 195 -3.79 8.72 -10.77
N THR A 196 -2.58 9.24 -10.57
CA THR A 196 -1.49 8.54 -9.87
C THR A 196 -1.38 8.87 -8.38
N THR A 197 -2.27 9.75 -7.87
CA THR A 197 -2.27 10.16 -6.46
C THR A 197 -2.73 9.00 -5.57
N SER A 198 -1.93 8.64 -4.58
CA SER A 198 -2.26 7.67 -3.54
C SER A 198 -2.87 8.36 -2.31
N VAL A 199 -3.81 7.70 -1.65
CA VAL A 199 -4.48 8.21 -0.45
C VAL A 199 -4.62 7.09 0.57
N ILE A 200 -4.36 7.38 1.82
CA ILE A 200 -4.70 6.52 2.95
C ILE A 200 -5.40 7.33 4.04
N SER A 201 -6.48 6.81 4.57
CA SER A 201 -7.23 7.34 5.69
C SER A 201 -7.17 6.34 6.85
N LEU A 202 -6.68 6.78 7.99
CA LEU A 202 -6.52 6.01 9.22
C LEU A 202 -7.60 6.43 10.20
N GLU A 203 -8.31 5.49 10.79
CA GLU A 203 -9.24 5.74 11.89
C GLU A 203 -8.54 5.43 13.22
N THR A 204 -8.53 6.39 14.12
CA THR A 204 -7.82 6.30 15.40
C THR A 204 -8.74 6.58 16.58
N GLU A 205 -8.42 6.03 17.74
CA GLU A 205 -9.18 6.27 18.98
C GLU A 205 -8.99 7.70 19.51
N ALA A 206 -7.75 8.19 19.50
CA ALA A 206 -7.40 9.44 20.17
C ALA A 206 -7.52 10.68 19.28
N MET A 207 -7.34 10.55 17.95
CA MET A 207 -7.24 11.70 17.03
C MET A 207 -8.31 11.70 15.93
N GLY A 208 -9.29 10.78 15.98
CA GLY A 208 -10.27 10.62 14.91
C GLY A 208 -9.60 10.16 13.60
N THR A 209 -10.00 10.74 12.47
CA THR A 209 -9.50 10.36 11.14
C THR A 209 -8.26 11.16 10.75
N ILE A 210 -7.19 10.46 10.42
CA ILE A 210 -5.97 11.04 9.84
C ILE A 210 -5.87 10.61 8.38
N THR A 211 -5.74 11.55 7.46
CA THR A 211 -5.60 11.24 6.03
C THR A 211 -4.27 11.76 5.51
N LEU A 212 -3.56 10.88 4.78
CA LEU A 212 -2.32 11.20 4.10
C LEU A 212 -2.53 11.06 2.60
N VAL A 213 -2.00 12.01 1.85
CA VAL A 213 -2.12 12.06 0.39
C VAL A 213 -0.74 12.23 -0.22
N GLU A 214 -0.38 11.35 -1.13
CA GLU A 214 0.84 11.44 -1.92
C GLU A 214 0.51 11.82 -3.35
N HIS A 215 0.81 13.04 -3.73
CA HIS A 215 0.50 13.56 -5.05
C HIS A 215 1.58 13.17 -6.07
N LYS A 216 1.15 12.48 -7.14
CA LYS A 216 1.99 12.18 -8.32
C LYS A 216 3.37 11.60 -7.94
N PRO A 217 3.40 10.48 -7.18
CA PRO A 217 4.67 9.87 -6.79
C PRO A 217 5.51 9.49 -8.00
N THR A 218 6.83 9.51 -7.82
CA THR A 218 7.82 9.11 -8.81
C THR A 218 8.87 8.21 -8.16
N VAL A 219 9.76 7.62 -8.96
CA VAL A 219 10.90 6.84 -8.45
C VAL A 219 11.79 7.61 -7.46
N THR A 220 11.79 8.95 -7.54
CA THR A 220 12.54 9.80 -6.61
C THR A 220 12.02 9.69 -5.18
N GLN A 221 10.69 9.64 -4.99
CA GLN A 221 10.09 9.45 -3.67
C GLN A 221 10.41 8.06 -3.11
N THR A 222 10.36 7.00 -3.95
CA THR A 222 10.77 5.64 -3.54
C THR A 222 12.23 5.62 -3.07
N ALA A 223 13.14 6.27 -3.82
CA ALA A 223 14.55 6.40 -3.43
C ALA A 223 14.70 7.19 -2.12
N TYR A 224 13.89 8.23 -1.93
CA TYR A 224 13.87 9.00 -0.68
C TYR A 224 13.39 8.15 0.51
N GLY A 225 12.39 7.29 0.33
CA GLY A 225 11.94 6.36 1.38
C GLY A 225 13.08 5.45 1.88
N VAL A 226 13.89 4.92 0.95
CA VAL A 226 15.11 4.15 1.29
C VAL A 226 16.14 5.02 2.03
N LEU A 227 16.36 6.24 1.56
CA LEU A 227 17.30 7.19 2.21
C LEU A 227 16.81 7.58 3.61
N SER A 228 15.52 7.81 3.78
CA SER A 228 14.89 8.11 5.09
C SER A 228 15.14 7.01 6.11
N ASP A 229 14.98 5.75 5.70
CA ASP A 229 15.27 4.59 6.53
C ASP A 229 16.76 4.52 6.90
N LEU A 230 17.66 4.80 5.95
CA LEU A 230 19.10 4.86 6.22
C LEU A 230 19.45 5.93 7.26
N VAL A 231 18.92 7.14 7.08
CA VAL A 231 19.15 8.25 8.03
C VAL A 231 18.61 7.90 9.42
N THR A 232 17.47 7.22 9.49
CA THR A 232 16.88 6.79 10.76
C THR A 232 17.78 5.78 11.48
N ILE A 233 18.33 4.78 10.77
CA ILE A 233 19.28 3.82 11.32
C ILE A 233 20.54 4.54 11.86
N LEU A 234 21.10 5.43 11.06
CA LEU A 234 22.34 6.15 11.44
C LEU A 234 22.14 7.02 12.69
N LYS A 235 21.00 7.74 12.79
CA LYS A 235 20.67 8.54 13.96
C LYS A 235 20.51 7.71 15.23
N GLN A 236 19.85 6.56 15.14
CA GLN A 236 19.64 5.66 16.29
C GLN A 236 20.91 4.96 16.76
N LYS A 237 21.91 4.78 15.88
CA LYS A 237 23.22 4.22 16.26
C LYS A 237 24.19 5.27 16.81
N ALA A 238 23.93 6.53 16.57
CA ALA A 238 24.76 7.65 17.07
C ALA A 238 24.31 8.15 18.45
N SER A 239 23.11 7.78 18.89
CA SER A 239 22.54 8.09 20.21
C SER A 239 22.75 6.96 21.20
#